data_907eb00fc65dc88323fc08d6d6b5ae1d
#
_entry.id   907eb00fc65dc88323fc08d6d6b5ae1d
#
_cell.length_a   1.000
_cell.length_b   1.000
_cell.length_c   1.000
_cell.angle_alpha   90.00
_cell.angle_beta   90.00
_cell.angle_gamma   90.00
#
_symmetry.space_group_name_H-M   'P 1'
#
loop_
_entity.id
_entity.type
_entity.pdbx_description
1 polymer ?
#
loop_
_entity_poly.entity_id
_entity_poly.type
_entity_poly.pdbx_seq_one_letter_code
_entity_poly.pdbx_strand_id
1 'polypeptide(L)'
;SEQFGKGRLGRMVDSSGETRYCHDRRGNVVRRVQTIPNGTLETRWEYDLSDRVSSITYPSGPIVNYVRDSAGRVTGVMYKATPGSTPQSIVASATYLPFGPLATITYGNGRTLTKAYDRNYAIDAIGTTPSNGLTVDYKVDVVGNITHIDEGSPAPIVRAFEYDGLDRLR
;
A
#
# COMPACT_ATOMS: atom_id res chain seq x y z
N SER A 1 7.71 28.35 7.90
CA SER A 1 7.66 28.70 9.32
C SER A 1 7.45 27.45 10.15
N GLU A 2 8.35 27.20 11.11
CA GLU A 2 8.37 26.04 12.02
C GLU A 2 7.34 26.23 13.16
N GLN A 3 6.06 26.49 12.83
CA GLN A 3 5.08 26.91 13.84
C GLN A 3 4.71 25.83 14.87
N PHE A 4 4.94 24.54 14.60
CA PHE A 4 4.51 23.45 15.50
C PHE A 4 5.61 22.41 15.77
N GLY A 5 6.88 22.80 15.62
CA GLY A 5 8.04 21.89 15.75
C GLY A 5 8.56 21.68 17.18
N LYS A 6 8.01 22.37 18.21
CA LYS A 6 8.51 22.26 19.59
C LYS A 6 8.42 20.80 20.09
N GLY A 7 9.57 20.24 20.50
CA GLY A 7 9.66 18.85 20.96
C GLY A 7 9.65 17.78 19.84
N ARG A 8 9.77 18.20 18.57
CA ARG A 8 9.80 17.32 17.40
C ARG A 8 11.06 17.52 16.58
N LEU A 9 11.44 16.52 15.78
CA LEU A 9 12.56 16.63 14.87
C LEU A 9 12.26 17.68 13.79
N GLY A 10 12.91 18.83 13.87
CA GLY A 10 12.76 19.91 12.88
C GLY A 10 13.87 19.92 11.84
N ARG A 11 15.08 19.41 12.20
CA ARG A 11 16.25 19.45 11.34
C ARG A 11 17.18 18.28 11.62
N MET A 12 17.74 17.71 10.54
CA MET A 12 18.81 16.72 10.59
C MET A 12 19.91 17.15 9.61
N VAL A 13 21.17 17.01 9.99
CA VAL A 13 22.33 17.30 9.14
C VAL A 13 23.27 16.10 9.20
N ASP A 14 23.71 15.63 8.06
CA ASP A 14 24.68 14.56 7.90
C ASP A 14 25.62 14.84 6.70
N SER A 15 26.49 13.89 6.37
CA SER A 15 27.42 14.03 5.25
C SER A 15 26.75 14.11 3.88
N SER A 16 25.48 13.72 3.75
CA SER A 16 24.70 13.77 2.49
C SER A 16 23.99 15.12 2.30
N GLY A 17 23.85 15.92 3.38
CA GLY A 17 23.22 17.23 3.34
C GLY A 17 22.36 17.56 4.56
N GLU A 18 21.30 18.30 4.33
CA GLU A 18 20.38 18.74 5.36
C GLU A 18 18.95 18.35 5.04
N THR A 19 18.24 17.85 6.05
CA THR A 19 16.78 17.58 5.96
C THR A 19 16.05 18.43 7.00
N ARG A 20 15.02 19.15 6.56
CA ARG A 20 14.13 19.95 7.43
C ARG A 20 12.71 19.42 7.38
N TYR A 21 12.03 19.45 8.53
CA TYR A 21 10.66 19.00 8.69
C TYR A 21 9.78 20.12 9.21
N CYS A 22 8.58 20.25 8.64
CA CYS A 22 7.53 21.11 9.16
C CYS A 22 6.35 20.23 9.61
N HIS A 23 5.73 20.61 10.72
CA HIS A 23 4.65 19.87 11.33
C HIS A 23 3.37 20.72 11.38
N ASP A 24 2.22 20.07 11.36
CA ASP A 24 0.94 20.69 11.69
C ASP A 24 0.71 20.75 13.21
N ARG A 25 -0.44 21.27 13.63
CA ARG A 25 -0.81 21.40 15.06
C ARG A 25 -0.93 20.03 15.76
N ARG A 26 -1.28 18.98 15.03
CA ARG A 26 -1.43 17.62 15.56
C ARG A 26 -0.09 16.87 15.63
N GLY A 27 0.93 17.38 14.91
CA GLY A 27 2.27 16.82 14.90
C GLY A 27 2.60 15.98 13.69
N ASN A 28 1.71 15.96 12.71
CA ASN A 28 1.97 15.29 11.46
C ASN A 28 3.01 16.07 10.66
N VAL A 29 3.92 15.37 9.99
CA VAL A 29 4.88 16.00 9.08
C VAL A 29 4.14 16.41 7.80
N VAL A 30 3.94 17.70 7.59
CA VAL A 30 3.26 18.23 6.39
C VAL A 30 4.23 18.59 5.27
N ARG A 31 5.51 18.75 5.59
CA ARG A 31 6.54 19.10 4.60
C ARG A 31 7.91 18.60 5.06
N ARG A 32 8.64 18.01 4.11
CA ARG A 32 10.06 17.67 4.25
C ARG A 32 10.84 18.33 3.11
N VAL A 33 11.90 19.03 3.44
CA VAL A 33 12.84 19.61 2.47
C VAL A 33 14.20 18.99 2.72
N GLN A 34 14.71 18.28 1.73
CA GLN A 34 16.05 17.68 1.75
C GLN A 34 16.95 18.44 0.79
N THR A 35 18.00 19.07 1.31
CA THR A 35 19.03 19.76 0.53
C THR A 35 20.24 18.85 0.42
N ILE A 36 20.59 18.48 -0.78
CA ILE A 36 21.74 17.65 -1.15
C ILE A 36 22.66 18.47 -2.07
N PRO A 37 23.92 18.06 -2.32
CA PRO A 37 24.86 18.83 -3.17
C PRO A 37 24.29 19.18 -4.55
N ASN A 38 23.43 18.32 -5.12
CA ASN A 38 22.91 18.48 -6.49
C ASN A 38 21.49 19.08 -6.53
N GLY A 39 20.94 19.58 -5.43
CA GLY A 39 19.63 20.23 -5.43
C GLY A 39 18.83 20.09 -4.15
N THR A 40 17.58 20.49 -4.25
CA THR A 40 16.63 20.45 -3.15
C THR A 40 15.42 19.60 -3.53
N LEU A 41 15.06 18.66 -2.67
CA LEU A 41 13.93 17.77 -2.82
C LEU A 41 12.88 18.13 -1.79
N GLU A 42 11.69 18.48 -2.24
CA GLU A 42 10.59 18.81 -1.35
C GLU A 42 9.47 17.79 -1.49
N THR A 43 9.01 17.22 -0.37
CA THR A 43 7.83 16.38 -0.28
C THR A 43 6.81 17.02 0.63
N ARG A 44 5.53 17.01 0.25
CA ARG A 44 4.42 17.54 1.06
C ARG A 44 3.39 16.45 1.30
N TRP A 45 2.76 16.48 2.47
CA TRP A 45 1.68 15.59 2.87
C TRP A 45 0.48 16.41 3.31
N GLU A 46 -0.69 15.93 2.92
CA GLU A 46 -1.96 16.36 3.46
C GLU A 46 -2.60 15.20 4.23
N TYR A 47 -3.39 15.53 5.23
CA TYR A 47 -4.02 14.57 6.12
C TYR A 47 -5.52 14.79 6.19
N ASP A 48 -6.26 13.72 6.41
CA ASP A 48 -7.67 13.79 6.74
C ASP A 48 -7.89 14.15 8.23
N LEU A 49 -9.15 14.26 8.62
CA LEU A 49 -9.51 14.60 10.01
C LEU A 49 -9.09 13.55 11.05
N SER A 50 -8.70 12.36 10.62
CA SER A 50 -8.25 11.24 11.45
C SER A 50 -6.74 11.03 11.37
N ASP A 51 -5.97 12.06 10.94
CA ASP A 51 -4.52 12.06 10.81
C ASP A 51 -3.96 10.99 9.84
N ARG A 52 -4.77 10.56 8.85
CA ARG A 52 -4.35 9.63 7.81
C ARG A 52 -3.95 10.43 6.56
N VAL A 53 -2.83 10.06 5.94
CA VAL A 53 -2.38 10.72 4.72
C VAL A 53 -3.48 10.66 3.65
N SER A 54 -3.93 11.82 3.17
CA SER A 54 -4.91 11.97 2.08
C SER A 54 -4.25 12.31 0.75
N SER A 55 -3.10 13.02 0.78
CA SER A 55 -2.37 13.42 -0.41
C SER A 55 -0.87 13.44 -0.15
N ILE A 56 -0.07 13.10 -1.17
CA ILE A 56 1.39 13.27 -1.18
C ILE A 56 1.77 14.00 -2.45
N THR A 57 2.50 15.12 -2.32
CA THR A 57 3.16 15.79 -3.44
C THR A 57 4.65 15.47 -3.40
N TYR A 58 5.16 14.89 -4.48
CA TYR A 58 6.56 14.48 -4.62
C TYR A 58 7.45 15.62 -5.16
N PRO A 59 8.77 15.56 -4.98
CA PRO A 59 9.69 16.64 -5.35
C PRO A 59 9.66 17.04 -6.83
N SER A 60 9.39 16.10 -7.73
CA SER A 60 9.28 16.36 -9.17
C SER A 60 7.91 16.89 -9.61
N GLY A 61 6.97 17.08 -8.67
CA GLY A 61 5.65 17.64 -8.91
C GLY A 61 4.46 16.66 -8.95
N PRO A 62 4.63 15.34 -9.11
CA PRO A 62 3.55 14.39 -9.09
C PRO A 62 2.79 14.39 -7.76
N ILE A 63 1.48 14.15 -7.84
CA ILE A 63 0.59 14.08 -6.69
C ILE A 63 -0.12 12.74 -6.66
N VAL A 64 -0.12 12.11 -5.49
CA VAL A 64 -0.92 10.89 -5.21
C VAL A 64 -1.99 11.23 -4.19
N ASN A 65 -3.24 10.93 -4.49
CA ASN A 65 -4.39 11.13 -3.60
C ASN A 65 -5.00 9.78 -3.24
N TYR A 66 -5.35 9.62 -1.97
CA TYR A 66 -5.97 8.41 -1.42
C TYR A 66 -7.45 8.65 -1.15
N VAL A 67 -8.31 7.82 -1.75
CA VAL A 67 -9.75 7.75 -1.44
C VAL A 67 -9.96 6.69 -0.39
N ARG A 68 -10.82 6.97 0.60
CA ARG A 68 -11.08 6.07 1.73
C ARG A 68 -12.57 5.89 1.95
N ASP A 69 -12.93 4.73 2.49
CA ASP A 69 -14.29 4.50 3.01
C ASP A 69 -14.48 5.08 4.43
N SER A 70 -15.68 4.93 4.96
CA SER A 70 -16.03 5.39 6.31
C SER A 70 -15.24 4.69 7.43
N ALA A 71 -14.74 3.48 7.18
CA ALA A 71 -13.85 2.76 8.10
C ALA A 71 -12.38 3.20 7.98
N GLY A 72 -12.07 4.08 7.02
CA GLY A 72 -10.72 4.60 6.80
C GLY A 72 -9.83 3.76 5.91
N ARG A 73 -10.34 2.69 5.31
CA ARG A 73 -9.61 1.81 4.42
C ARG A 73 -9.50 2.46 3.04
N VAL A 74 -8.36 2.30 2.38
CA VAL A 74 -8.11 2.88 1.05
C VAL A 74 -8.94 2.15 0.00
N THR A 75 -9.88 2.85 -0.63
CA THR A 75 -10.75 2.32 -1.69
C THR A 75 -10.36 2.79 -3.09
N GLY A 76 -9.49 3.78 -3.19
CA GLY A 76 -8.99 4.27 -4.47
C GLY A 76 -7.68 5.03 -4.34
N VAL A 77 -6.91 5.08 -5.42
CA VAL A 77 -5.66 5.86 -5.51
C VAL A 77 -5.63 6.58 -6.85
N MET A 78 -5.48 7.89 -6.79
CA MET A 78 -5.40 8.76 -7.96
C MET A 78 -4.01 9.36 -8.08
N TYR A 79 -3.51 9.48 -9.30
CA TYR A 79 -2.23 10.07 -9.64
C TYR A 79 -2.42 11.28 -10.56
N LYS A 80 -1.67 12.34 -10.31
CA LYS A 80 -1.51 13.48 -11.22
C LYS A 80 -0.02 13.67 -11.50
N ALA A 81 0.35 13.82 -12.77
CA ALA A 81 1.74 14.09 -13.15
C ALA A 81 2.20 15.47 -12.70
N THR A 82 1.28 16.44 -12.70
CA THR A 82 1.47 17.82 -12.23
C THR A 82 0.18 18.30 -11.54
N PRO A 83 0.20 19.37 -10.75
CA PRO A 83 -1.00 19.92 -10.10
C PRO A 83 -2.15 20.22 -11.07
N GLY A 84 -1.85 20.64 -12.31
CA GLY A 84 -2.84 20.99 -13.34
C GLY A 84 -3.25 19.82 -14.26
N SER A 85 -2.64 18.63 -14.14
CA SER A 85 -2.96 17.50 -15.02
C SER A 85 -4.24 16.79 -14.58
N THR A 86 -4.90 16.16 -15.55
CA THR A 86 -6.07 15.31 -15.28
C THR A 86 -5.67 14.12 -14.39
N PRO A 87 -6.43 13.85 -13.31
CA PRO A 87 -6.17 12.70 -12.46
C PRO A 87 -6.30 11.39 -13.24
N GLN A 88 -5.36 10.49 -13.05
CA GLN A 88 -5.39 9.12 -13.57
C GLN A 88 -5.62 8.16 -12.40
N SER A 89 -6.47 7.18 -12.59
CA SER A 89 -6.68 6.14 -11.59
C SER A 89 -5.52 5.15 -11.60
N ILE A 90 -4.87 4.94 -10.45
CA ILE A 90 -3.95 3.83 -10.20
C ILE A 90 -4.74 2.64 -9.64
N VAL A 91 -5.56 2.92 -8.64
CA VAL A 91 -6.54 1.99 -8.09
C VAL A 91 -7.92 2.61 -8.29
N ALA A 92 -8.72 1.99 -9.17
CA ALA A 92 -10.07 2.46 -9.49
C ALA A 92 -11.04 2.13 -8.35
N SER A 93 -10.90 0.94 -7.75
CA SER A 93 -11.64 0.54 -6.56
C SER A 93 -10.90 -0.52 -5.76
N ALA A 94 -11.16 -0.56 -4.46
CA ALA A 94 -10.77 -1.66 -3.59
C ALA A 94 -11.91 -1.97 -2.62
N THR A 95 -12.16 -3.26 -2.41
CA THR A 95 -13.18 -3.77 -1.48
C THR A 95 -12.54 -4.65 -0.41
N TYR A 96 -13.21 -4.74 0.72
CA TYR A 96 -12.72 -5.45 1.90
C TYR A 96 -13.79 -6.34 2.48
N LEU A 97 -13.41 -7.44 3.09
CA LEU A 97 -14.30 -8.23 3.92
C LEU A 97 -14.72 -7.44 5.17
N PRO A 98 -15.86 -7.77 5.81
CA PRO A 98 -16.43 -6.96 6.90
C PRO A 98 -15.47 -6.56 7.99
N PHE A 99 -14.65 -7.42 8.50
CA PHE A 99 -13.71 -7.10 9.60
C PHE A 99 -12.25 -7.22 9.20
N GLY A 100 -11.97 -7.10 7.92
CA GLY A 100 -10.64 -7.50 7.65
C GLY A 100 -10.07 -7.26 6.28
N PRO A 101 -9.51 -8.31 5.72
CA PRO A 101 -8.54 -8.16 4.65
C PRO A 101 -9.17 -7.65 3.36
N LEU A 102 -8.29 -7.17 2.50
CA LEU A 102 -8.59 -6.74 1.15
C LEU A 102 -9.15 -7.93 0.33
N ALA A 103 -10.37 -7.77 -0.21
CA ALA A 103 -11.02 -8.78 -1.03
C ALA A 103 -10.73 -8.58 -2.52
N THR A 104 -10.82 -7.33 -3.00
CA THR A 104 -10.68 -7.04 -4.43
C THR A 104 -9.96 -5.72 -4.64
N ILE A 105 -9.08 -5.64 -5.65
CA ILE A 105 -8.55 -4.38 -6.20
C ILE A 105 -8.83 -4.36 -7.69
N THR A 106 -9.45 -3.29 -8.18
CA THR A 106 -9.49 -2.96 -9.60
C THR A 106 -8.49 -1.83 -9.86
N TYR A 107 -7.53 -2.10 -10.73
CA TYR A 107 -6.51 -1.12 -11.14
C TYR A 107 -7.03 -0.19 -12.25
N GLY A 108 -6.39 0.96 -12.43
CA GLY A 108 -6.73 1.92 -13.46
C GLY A 108 -6.62 1.40 -14.90
N ASN A 109 -5.87 0.34 -15.12
CA ASN A 109 -5.76 -0.35 -16.42
C ASN A 109 -6.86 -1.41 -16.64
N GLY A 110 -7.85 -1.49 -15.75
CA GLY A 110 -8.96 -2.45 -15.82
C GLY A 110 -8.66 -3.86 -15.31
N ARG A 111 -7.41 -4.16 -14.91
CA ARG A 111 -7.10 -5.45 -14.27
C ARG A 111 -7.67 -5.48 -12.86
N THR A 112 -8.15 -6.66 -12.47
CA THR A 112 -8.66 -6.89 -11.11
C THR A 112 -7.85 -7.98 -10.44
N LEU A 113 -7.45 -7.74 -9.19
CA LEU A 113 -6.92 -8.75 -8.26
C LEU A 113 -8.04 -9.12 -7.29
N THR A 114 -8.32 -10.41 -7.15
CA THR A 114 -9.29 -10.94 -6.19
C THR A 114 -8.57 -11.86 -5.21
N LYS A 115 -8.91 -11.76 -3.93
CA LYS A 115 -8.46 -12.65 -2.87
C LYS A 115 -9.66 -13.33 -2.24
N ALA A 116 -9.64 -14.64 -2.21
CA ALA A 116 -10.59 -15.45 -1.45
C ALA A 116 -9.99 -15.84 -0.10
N TYR A 117 -10.85 -16.02 0.88
CA TYR A 117 -10.47 -16.37 2.25
C TYR A 117 -11.40 -17.45 2.77
N ASP A 118 -10.89 -18.30 3.61
CA ASP A 118 -11.66 -19.27 4.36
C ASP A 118 -12.49 -18.62 5.48
N ARG A 119 -13.22 -19.42 6.26
CA ARG A 119 -14.03 -18.95 7.38
C ARG A 119 -13.21 -18.34 8.53
N ASN A 120 -11.93 -18.64 8.61
CA ASN A 120 -10.98 -18.13 9.62
C ASN A 120 -10.19 -16.93 9.11
N TYR A 121 -10.53 -16.41 7.91
CA TYR A 121 -9.80 -15.33 7.24
C TYR A 121 -8.37 -15.71 6.81
N ALA A 122 -8.02 -17.00 6.76
CA ALA A 122 -6.81 -17.45 6.08
C ALA A 122 -7.02 -17.36 4.55
N ILE A 123 -5.96 -17.00 3.84
CA ILE A 123 -6.04 -16.86 2.39
C ILE A 123 -6.23 -18.24 1.74
N ASP A 124 -7.23 -18.36 0.86
CA ASP A 124 -7.60 -19.57 0.16
C ASP A 124 -7.18 -19.49 -1.32
N ALA A 125 -7.41 -18.33 -1.96
CA ALA A 125 -7.01 -18.14 -3.34
C ALA A 125 -6.68 -16.68 -3.67
N ILE A 126 -5.83 -16.50 -4.68
CA ILE A 126 -5.55 -15.20 -5.33
C ILE A 126 -5.77 -15.39 -6.83
N GLY A 127 -6.58 -14.51 -7.43
CA GLY A 127 -6.82 -14.50 -8.86
C GLY A 127 -6.68 -13.13 -9.48
N THR A 128 -6.35 -13.07 -10.76
CA THR A 128 -6.36 -11.83 -11.54
C THR A 128 -7.22 -11.97 -12.79
N THR A 129 -7.86 -10.85 -13.20
CA THR A 129 -8.56 -10.76 -14.48
C THR A 129 -7.82 -9.82 -15.42
N PRO A 130 -7.81 -10.10 -16.76
CA PRO A 130 -8.32 -11.30 -17.42
C PRO A 130 -7.56 -12.57 -16.99
N SER A 131 -8.18 -13.73 -17.19
CA SER A 131 -7.75 -15.05 -16.69
C SER A 131 -6.40 -15.57 -17.21
N ASN A 132 -5.71 -14.85 -18.08
CA ASN A 132 -4.33 -15.12 -18.48
C ASN A 132 -3.28 -14.58 -17.47
N GLY A 133 -3.73 -14.05 -16.35
CA GLY A 133 -2.90 -13.56 -15.26
C GLY A 133 -2.64 -14.62 -14.19
N LEU A 134 -2.20 -14.16 -13.03
CA LEU A 134 -1.92 -15.02 -11.88
C LEU A 134 -3.20 -15.65 -11.33
N THR A 135 -3.16 -16.97 -11.11
CA THR A 135 -4.09 -17.69 -10.22
C THR A 135 -3.26 -18.53 -9.26
N VAL A 136 -3.56 -18.46 -7.98
CA VAL A 136 -2.89 -19.22 -6.93
C VAL A 136 -3.95 -19.71 -5.97
N ASP A 137 -4.00 -21.03 -5.76
CA ASP A 137 -4.84 -21.65 -4.76
C ASP A 137 -3.97 -22.23 -3.64
N TYR A 138 -4.39 -22.05 -2.41
CA TYR A 138 -3.69 -22.51 -1.22
C TYR A 138 -4.48 -23.64 -0.56
N LYS A 139 -3.79 -24.72 -0.16
CA LYS A 139 -4.37 -25.75 0.70
C LYS A 139 -3.65 -25.72 2.03
N VAL A 140 -4.41 -25.78 3.09
CA VAL A 140 -3.90 -25.77 4.45
C VAL A 140 -4.30 -27.07 5.18
N ASP A 141 -3.50 -27.45 6.15
CA ASP A 141 -3.86 -28.51 7.08
C ASP A 141 -4.79 -27.99 8.19
N VAL A 142 -5.15 -28.86 9.14
CA VAL A 142 -6.08 -28.54 10.24
C VAL A 142 -5.54 -27.51 11.25
N VAL A 143 -4.23 -27.29 11.25
CA VAL A 143 -3.56 -26.29 12.14
C VAL A 143 -3.17 -25.03 11.40
N GLY A 144 -3.39 -24.97 10.06
CA GLY A 144 -3.19 -23.78 9.24
C GLY A 144 -1.86 -23.72 8.50
N ASN A 145 -1.05 -24.79 8.49
CA ASN A 145 0.14 -24.87 7.67
C ASN A 145 -0.21 -25.04 6.19
N ILE A 146 0.47 -24.30 5.30
CA ILE A 146 0.25 -24.42 3.85
C ILE A 146 0.82 -25.74 3.35
N THR A 147 -0.03 -26.67 2.94
CA THR A 147 0.37 -27.99 2.40
C THR A 147 0.57 -27.98 0.90
N HIS A 148 -0.15 -27.10 0.15
CA HIS A 148 0.02 -26.96 -1.28
C HIS A 148 -0.13 -25.49 -1.70
N ILE A 149 0.60 -25.13 -2.75
CA ILE A 149 0.42 -23.91 -3.52
C ILE A 149 0.27 -24.35 -4.98
N ASP A 150 -0.94 -24.17 -5.53
CA ASP A 150 -1.28 -24.51 -6.90
C ASP A 150 -1.33 -23.24 -7.73
N GLU A 151 -0.34 -23.02 -8.62
CA GLU A 151 -0.32 -21.90 -9.56
C GLU A 151 -0.90 -22.32 -10.90
N GLY A 152 -1.98 -21.65 -11.35
CA GLY A 152 -2.80 -22.15 -12.46
C GLY A 152 -2.49 -21.57 -13.84
N SER A 153 -1.73 -20.46 -13.97
CA SER A 153 -1.53 -19.84 -15.29
C SER A 153 -0.16 -19.18 -15.39
N PRO A 154 0.53 -19.21 -16.55
CA PRO A 154 0.16 -19.83 -17.83
C PRO A 154 0.36 -21.35 -17.89
N ALA A 155 1.13 -21.92 -16.97
CA ALA A 155 1.34 -23.37 -16.84
C ALA A 155 1.14 -23.76 -15.36
N PRO A 156 0.35 -24.80 -15.07
CA PRO A 156 0.10 -25.20 -13.70
C PRO A 156 1.40 -25.70 -13.05
N ILE A 157 1.70 -25.13 -11.88
CA ILE A 157 2.82 -25.54 -11.02
C ILE A 157 2.22 -25.86 -9.65
N VAL A 158 2.46 -27.07 -9.18
CA VAL A 158 2.04 -27.53 -7.86
C VAL A 158 3.27 -27.63 -6.98
N ARG A 159 3.26 -26.94 -5.83
CA ARG A 159 4.25 -27.09 -4.77
C ARG A 159 3.59 -27.73 -3.57
N ALA A 160 4.13 -28.84 -3.12
CA ALA A 160 3.68 -29.55 -1.92
C ALA A 160 4.70 -29.33 -0.77
N PHE A 161 4.19 -29.21 0.43
CA PHE A 161 4.95 -28.97 1.64
C PHE A 161 4.54 -29.98 2.70
N GLU A 162 5.51 -30.51 3.43
CA GLU A 162 5.29 -31.41 4.55
C GLU A 162 5.85 -30.81 5.83
N TYR A 163 5.20 -31.13 6.94
CA TYR A 163 5.57 -30.61 8.26
C TYR A 163 5.79 -31.75 9.25
N ASP A 164 6.65 -31.56 10.21
CA ASP A 164 6.82 -32.48 11.33
C ASP A 164 5.77 -32.23 12.43
N GLY A 165 5.79 -33.05 13.49
CA GLY A 165 4.84 -32.92 14.61
C GLY A 165 5.02 -31.66 15.47
N LEU A 166 5.95 -30.78 15.13
CA LEU A 166 6.20 -29.48 15.73
C LEU A 166 5.95 -28.33 14.73
N ASP A 167 5.23 -28.60 13.63
CA ASP A 167 4.91 -27.66 12.56
C ASP A 167 6.13 -27.04 11.87
N ARG A 168 7.28 -27.76 11.82
CA ARG A 168 8.47 -27.37 11.09
C ARG A 168 8.49 -28.01 9.70
N LEU A 169 8.79 -27.22 8.68
CA LEU A 169 8.91 -27.69 7.29
C LEU A 169 9.98 -28.81 7.17
N ARG A 170 9.64 -29.86 6.40
CA ARG A 170 10.50 -31.04 6.17
C ARG A 170 11.06 -31.05 4.77
#